data_f92429070bb800e820405ea4e21e5bc3
#
_entry.id   f92429070bb800e820405ea4e21e5bc3
#
_cell.length_a   1.000
_cell.length_b   1.000
_cell.length_c   1.000
_cell.angle_alpha   90.00
_cell.angle_beta   90.00
_cell.angle_gamma   90.00
#
_symmetry.space_group_name_H-M   'P 1'
#
loop_
_entity.id
_entity.type
_entity.pdbx_description
1 polymer ?
#
loop_
_entity_poly.entity_id
_entity_poly.type
_entity_poly.pdbx_seq_one_letter_code
_entity_poly.pdbx_strand_id
1 'polypeptide(L)'
;EAFRKDKKKIHAQIRKELFHATLASDKPLTCETANSVFFKYGINCNQANFLIRRVNLYNIVRNVAEKFRLAIPKVVVTNSVIPNAAAAGPSAKLGTVIVTTGILTQLEDDELESVIAHEFSHLKARDPLVMSTLSSAEFLLRFYVFWPYLFTFGFFSFWAYLLLALSAVYFFGKFLEGRADLDAAKVIGKPEVMAEALRKIGFRRLFPLYKREPEYRKYRVMEWLQLDPHPPIYFRVERLDNLKEPEKIKSTFWRSIKDNLKGLKNS
;
A
#
# COMPACT_ATOMS: atom_id res chain seq x y z
N GLU A 1 1.83 18.27 -19.99
CA GLU A 1 0.74 17.33 -19.63
C GLU A 1 0.38 16.38 -20.77
N ALA A 2 0.22 16.87 -22.02
CA ALA A 2 -0.02 16.04 -23.20
C ALA A 2 1.10 15.02 -23.44
N PHE A 3 2.37 15.41 -23.39
CA PHE A 3 3.53 14.52 -23.56
C PHE A 3 3.60 13.39 -22.53
N ARG A 4 3.10 13.62 -21.32
CA ARG A 4 3.03 12.60 -20.24
C ARG A 4 1.89 11.61 -20.46
N LYS A 5 0.77 12.04 -21.05
CA LYS A 5 -0.36 11.19 -21.45
C LYS A 5 0.01 10.26 -22.60
N ASP A 6 0.75 10.76 -23.58
CA ASP A 6 1.18 9.96 -24.75
C ASP A 6 2.20 8.87 -24.35
N LYS A 7 3.17 9.18 -23.48
CA LYS A 7 4.07 8.15 -22.94
C LYS A 7 3.31 7.03 -22.24
N LYS A 8 2.29 7.34 -21.42
CA LYS A 8 1.51 6.29 -20.73
C LYS A 8 0.75 5.41 -21.71
N LYS A 9 0.18 5.98 -22.79
CA LYS A 9 -0.52 5.21 -23.83
C LYS A 9 0.44 4.29 -24.58
N ILE A 10 1.62 4.79 -24.98
CA ILE A 10 2.66 4.00 -25.66
C ILE A 10 3.12 2.83 -24.78
N HIS A 11 3.40 3.05 -23.50
CA HIS A 11 3.79 1.97 -22.58
C HIS A 11 2.70 0.90 -22.42
N ALA A 12 1.43 1.30 -22.37
CA ALA A 12 0.32 0.35 -22.28
C ALA A 12 0.17 -0.47 -23.58
N GLN A 13 0.38 0.16 -24.72
CA GLN A 13 0.32 -0.49 -26.02
C GLN A 13 1.47 -1.48 -26.22
N ILE A 14 2.71 -1.08 -25.90
CA ILE A 14 3.89 -1.97 -25.94
C ILE A 14 3.64 -3.22 -25.08
N ARG A 15 3.13 -3.06 -23.85
CA ARG A 15 2.84 -4.20 -22.97
C ARG A 15 1.79 -5.13 -23.55
N LYS A 16 0.72 -4.57 -24.14
CA LYS A 16 -0.34 -5.36 -24.77
C LYS A 16 0.19 -6.14 -25.97
N GLU A 17 0.95 -5.49 -26.86
CA GLU A 17 1.54 -6.14 -28.01
C GLU A 17 2.56 -7.20 -27.59
N LEU A 18 3.39 -6.91 -26.58
CA LEU A 18 4.36 -7.85 -26.03
C LEU A 18 3.67 -9.09 -25.45
N PHE A 19 2.59 -8.89 -24.67
CA PHE A 19 1.80 -10.00 -24.14
C PHE A 19 1.25 -10.90 -25.26
N HIS A 20 0.68 -10.32 -26.31
CA HIS A 20 0.17 -11.09 -27.46
C HIS A 20 1.27 -11.77 -28.26
N ALA A 21 2.43 -11.14 -28.42
CA ALA A 21 3.54 -11.70 -29.18
C ALA A 21 4.28 -12.83 -28.44
N THR A 22 4.11 -12.91 -27.11
CA THR A 22 4.81 -13.86 -26.24
C THR A 22 3.85 -14.76 -25.49
N LEU A 23 3.41 -14.37 -24.30
CA LEU A 23 2.64 -15.21 -23.37
C LEU A 23 1.29 -15.69 -23.94
N ALA A 24 0.57 -14.85 -24.66
CA ALA A 24 -0.70 -15.26 -25.30
C ALA A 24 -0.50 -16.21 -26.49
N SER A 25 0.71 -16.28 -27.03
CA SER A 25 1.08 -17.19 -28.13
C SER A 25 1.93 -18.37 -27.65
N ASP A 26 1.96 -18.61 -26.33
CA ASP A 26 2.74 -19.66 -25.66
C ASP A 26 4.25 -19.64 -26.00
N LYS A 27 4.77 -18.44 -26.30
CA LYS A 27 6.19 -18.20 -26.56
C LYS A 27 6.88 -17.65 -25.32
N PRO A 28 8.11 -18.07 -25.03
CA PRO A 28 8.87 -17.54 -23.91
C PRO A 28 9.16 -16.06 -24.11
N LEU A 29 9.10 -15.30 -23.02
CA LEU A 29 9.51 -13.90 -23.02
C LEU A 29 11.06 -13.86 -23.01
N THR A 30 11.65 -13.63 -24.17
CA THR A 30 13.10 -13.46 -24.37
C THR A 30 13.36 -12.13 -25.09
N CYS A 31 14.61 -11.68 -25.09
CA CYS A 31 14.97 -10.48 -25.85
C CYS A 31 14.65 -10.64 -27.35
N GLU A 32 14.83 -11.83 -27.87
CA GLU A 32 14.57 -12.17 -29.27
C GLU A 32 13.07 -12.04 -29.62
N THR A 33 12.21 -12.65 -28.83
CA THR A 33 10.75 -12.55 -29.02
C THR A 33 10.21 -11.14 -28.74
N ALA A 34 10.80 -10.40 -27.81
CA ALA A 34 10.43 -9.03 -27.48
C ALA A 34 10.87 -8.01 -28.54
N ASN A 35 11.99 -8.26 -29.25
CA ASN A 35 12.49 -7.35 -30.29
C ASN A 35 11.51 -7.12 -31.43
N SER A 36 10.68 -8.11 -31.77
CA SER A 36 9.65 -7.96 -32.81
C SER A 36 8.63 -6.84 -32.47
N VAL A 37 8.38 -6.60 -31.19
CA VAL A 37 7.51 -5.52 -30.71
C VAL A 37 8.32 -4.25 -30.45
N PHE A 38 9.44 -4.35 -29.75
CA PHE A 38 10.25 -3.20 -29.32
C PHE A 38 10.81 -2.40 -30.50
N PHE A 39 11.17 -3.08 -31.59
CA PHE A 39 11.67 -2.42 -32.81
C PHE A 39 10.70 -1.41 -33.41
N LYS A 40 9.38 -1.69 -33.34
CA LYS A 40 8.33 -0.76 -33.80
C LYS A 40 8.33 0.56 -33.04
N TYR A 41 8.86 0.55 -31.81
CA TYR A 41 8.90 1.71 -30.91
C TYR A 41 10.29 2.32 -30.77
N GLY A 42 11.25 1.91 -31.61
CA GLY A 42 12.63 2.38 -31.56
C GLY A 42 13.40 1.92 -30.32
N ILE A 43 12.95 0.85 -29.67
CA ILE A 43 13.59 0.25 -28.48
C ILE A 43 14.39 -0.96 -28.94
N ASN A 44 15.68 -0.98 -28.61
CA ASN A 44 16.56 -2.11 -28.89
C ASN A 44 16.69 -2.95 -27.61
N CYS A 45 16.24 -4.21 -27.67
CA CYS A 45 16.45 -5.16 -26.59
C CYS A 45 17.84 -5.75 -26.71
N ASN A 46 18.69 -5.51 -25.74
CA ASN A 46 19.98 -6.16 -25.57
C ASN A 46 19.91 -7.04 -24.32
N GLN A 47 20.52 -8.22 -24.35
CA GLN A 47 20.56 -9.13 -23.18
C GLN A 47 21.12 -8.45 -21.92
N ALA A 48 22.02 -7.48 -22.06
CA ALA A 48 22.53 -6.69 -20.94
C ALA A 48 21.48 -5.74 -20.30
N ASN A 49 20.41 -5.37 -21.06
CA ASN A 49 19.37 -4.44 -20.63
C ASN A 49 18.01 -5.09 -20.36
N PHE A 50 17.95 -6.42 -20.49
CA PHE A 50 16.72 -7.18 -20.40
C PHE A 50 16.79 -8.18 -19.26
N LEU A 51 16.16 -7.80 -18.13
CA LEU A 51 16.04 -8.64 -16.95
C LEU A 51 14.67 -9.32 -16.97
N ILE A 52 14.66 -10.64 -17.00
CA ILE A 52 13.45 -11.45 -16.80
C ILE A 52 13.47 -11.96 -15.37
N ARG A 53 12.45 -11.59 -14.61
CA ARG A 53 12.21 -12.13 -13.27
C ARG A 53 10.91 -12.93 -13.27
N ARG A 54 10.98 -14.15 -12.76
CA ARG A 54 9.80 -14.99 -12.50
C ARG A 54 9.48 -14.91 -11.02
N VAL A 55 8.28 -14.44 -10.69
CA VAL A 55 7.78 -14.39 -9.31
C VAL A 55 6.68 -15.42 -9.16
N ASN A 56 6.86 -16.36 -8.22
CA ASN A 56 5.80 -17.30 -7.87
C ASN A 56 4.92 -16.69 -6.77
N LEU A 57 4.07 -15.75 -7.18
CA LEU A 57 3.19 -15.02 -6.27
C LEU A 57 2.26 -15.94 -5.46
N TYR A 58 1.78 -17.03 -6.07
CA TYR A 58 0.92 -17.99 -5.37
C TYR A 58 1.65 -18.65 -4.19
N ASN A 59 2.90 -19.06 -4.36
CA ASN A 59 3.67 -19.66 -3.28
C ASN A 59 3.93 -18.65 -2.15
N ILE A 60 4.24 -17.39 -2.48
CA ILE A 60 4.43 -16.34 -1.48
C ILE A 60 3.13 -16.15 -0.68
N VAL A 61 1.99 -16.01 -1.36
CA VAL A 61 0.68 -15.85 -0.70
C VAL A 61 0.34 -17.07 0.16
N ARG A 62 0.60 -18.27 -0.32
CA ARG A 62 0.38 -19.52 0.44
C ARG A 62 1.22 -19.55 1.71
N ASN A 63 2.51 -19.26 1.61
CA ASN A 63 3.42 -19.24 2.76
C ASN A 63 2.96 -18.23 3.82
N VAL A 64 2.54 -17.05 3.40
CA VAL A 64 1.99 -16.03 4.30
C VAL A 64 0.68 -16.52 4.94
N ALA A 65 -0.22 -17.14 4.16
CA ALA A 65 -1.47 -17.69 4.68
C ALA A 65 -1.23 -18.74 5.77
N GLU A 66 -0.26 -19.64 5.55
CA GLU A 66 0.17 -20.65 6.53
C GLU A 66 0.71 -20.01 7.82
N LYS A 67 1.61 -19.01 7.70
CA LYS A 67 2.16 -18.27 8.84
C LYS A 67 1.06 -17.56 9.65
N PHE A 68 0.06 -17.00 9.00
CA PHE A 68 -1.08 -16.36 9.66
C PHE A 68 -2.17 -17.34 10.12
N ARG A 69 -2.09 -18.62 9.70
CA ARG A 69 -3.12 -19.67 9.91
C ARG A 69 -4.48 -19.24 9.35
N LEU A 70 -4.46 -18.70 8.13
CA LEU A 70 -5.64 -18.21 7.43
C LEU A 70 -5.86 -18.99 6.13
N ALA A 71 -7.09 -18.95 5.63
CA ALA A 71 -7.39 -19.42 4.28
C ALA A 71 -6.68 -18.56 3.23
N ILE A 72 -6.31 -19.17 2.12
CA ILE A 72 -5.70 -18.45 0.99
C ILE A 72 -6.78 -17.57 0.33
N PRO A 73 -6.63 -16.25 0.29
CA PRO A 73 -7.57 -15.36 -0.40
C PRO A 73 -7.43 -15.46 -1.92
N LYS A 74 -8.39 -14.92 -2.66
CA LYS A 74 -8.24 -14.73 -4.10
C LYS A 74 -7.08 -13.77 -4.36
N VAL A 75 -6.23 -14.10 -5.33
CA VAL A 75 -5.11 -13.24 -5.74
C VAL A 75 -5.40 -12.66 -7.11
N VAL A 76 -5.25 -11.35 -7.25
CA VAL A 76 -5.47 -10.63 -8.51
C VAL A 76 -4.24 -9.78 -8.80
N VAL A 77 -3.68 -9.95 -9.99
CA VAL A 77 -2.58 -9.10 -10.48
C VAL A 77 -3.17 -8.03 -11.39
N THR A 78 -2.91 -6.77 -11.06
CA THR A 78 -3.36 -5.61 -11.83
C THR A 78 -2.19 -5.01 -12.59
N ASN A 79 -2.39 -4.74 -13.88
CA ASN A 79 -1.37 -4.13 -14.71
C ASN A 79 -1.25 -2.61 -14.45
N SER A 80 -0.45 -2.26 -13.45
CA SER A 80 -0.12 -0.88 -13.07
C SER A 80 1.36 -0.75 -12.78
N VAL A 81 1.98 0.33 -13.26
CA VAL A 81 3.39 0.65 -12.99
C VAL A 81 3.59 1.20 -11.57
N ILE A 82 2.51 1.71 -10.96
CA ILE A 82 2.58 2.23 -9.59
C ILE A 82 2.65 1.03 -8.64
N PRO A 83 3.71 0.91 -7.82
CA PRO A 83 3.83 -0.19 -6.88
C PRO A 83 2.74 -0.06 -5.81
N ASN A 84 1.90 -1.07 -5.72
CA ASN A 84 0.84 -1.11 -4.72
C ASN A 84 0.38 -2.56 -4.47
N ALA A 85 -0.05 -2.83 -3.25
CA ALA A 85 -0.84 -3.99 -2.89
C ALA A 85 -2.03 -3.53 -2.06
N ALA A 86 -3.10 -4.29 -2.04
CA ALA A 86 -4.28 -3.99 -1.25
C ALA A 86 -5.06 -5.27 -0.92
N ALA A 87 -5.61 -5.33 0.27
CA ALA A 87 -6.54 -6.36 0.69
C ALA A 87 -7.98 -5.82 0.67
N ALA A 88 -8.89 -6.59 0.12
CA ALA A 88 -10.32 -6.28 0.09
C ALA A 88 -11.14 -7.49 0.54
N GLY A 89 -12.26 -7.23 1.21
CA GLY A 89 -13.19 -8.27 1.65
C GLY A 89 -13.30 -8.39 3.17
N PRO A 90 -14.32 -9.12 3.66
CA PRO A 90 -14.64 -9.18 5.08
C PRO A 90 -13.77 -10.17 5.88
N SER A 91 -13.03 -11.04 5.21
CA SER A 91 -12.14 -12.03 5.84
C SER A 91 -11.20 -12.64 4.79
N ALA A 92 -10.17 -13.38 5.21
CA ALA A 92 -9.26 -14.05 4.29
C ALA A 92 -9.99 -15.02 3.34
N LYS A 93 -10.95 -15.81 3.83
CA LYS A 93 -11.71 -16.78 3.03
C LYS A 93 -12.55 -16.11 1.91
N LEU A 94 -13.09 -14.93 2.18
CA LEU A 94 -13.92 -14.15 1.25
C LEU A 94 -13.17 -12.89 0.75
N GLY A 95 -11.87 -12.86 0.97
CA GLY A 95 -11.02 -11.73 0.63
C GLY A 95 -10.31 -11.90 -0.70
N THR A 96 -9.82 -10.78 -1.17
CA THR A 96 -8.95 -10.69 -2.35
C THR A 96 -7.73 -9.86 -2.01
N VAL A 97 -6.55 -10.37 -2.34
CA VAL A 97 -5.30 -9.60 -2.33
C VAL A 97 -5.01 -9.17 -3.76
N ILE A 98 -4.93 -7.87 -3.96
CA ILE A 98 -4.63 -7.24 -5.25
C ILE A 98 -3.18 -6.80 -5.23
N VAL A 99 -2.42 -7.16 -6.25
CA VAL A 99 -0.99 -6.83 -6.38
C VAL A 99 -0.77 -6.20 -7.75
N THR A 100 -0.05 -5.08 -7.82
CA THR A 100 0.25 -4.43 -9.09
C THR A 100 1.53 -5.00 -9.71
N THR A 101 1.64 -4.95 -11.05
CA THR A 101 2.89 -5.32 -11.73
C THR A 101 4.06 -4.43 -11.29
N GLY A 102 3.79 -3.18 -10.91
CA GLY A 102 4.81 -2.26 -10.41
C GLY A 102 5.51 -2.76 -9.14
N ILE A 103 4.76 -3.34 -8.19
CA ILE A 103 5.37 -3.87 -6.96
C ILE A 103 6.17 -5.15 -7.24
N LEU A 104 5.68 -6.01 -8.15
CA LEU A 104 6.38 -7.24 -8.56
C LEU A 104 7.72 -6.97 -9.25
N THR A 105 7.89 -5.80 -9.84
CA THR A 105 9.15 -5.41 -10.52
C THR A 105 10.11 -4.66 -9.60
N GLN A 106 9.65 -4.12 -8.48
CA GLN A 106 10.46 -3.30 -7.58
C GLN A 106 10.94 -4.03 -6.33
N LEU A 107 10.16 -5.00 -5.84
CA LEU A 107 10.44 -5.69 -4.60
C LEU A 107 11.05 -7.07 -4.85
N GLU A 108 11.99 -7.46 -4.00
CA GLU A 108 12.47 -8.84 -3.92
C GLU A 108 11.41 -9.75 -3.27
N ASP A 109 11.61 -11.07 -3.32
CA ASP A 109 10.58 -12.02 -2.88
C ASP A 109 10.27 -11.95 -1.39
N ASP A 110 11.27 -11.70 -0.55
CA ASP A 110 11.10 -11.51 0.89
C ASP A 110 10.46 -10.14 1.24
N GLU A 111 10.78 -9.10 0.48
CA GLU A 111 10.12 -7.79 0.59
C GLU A 111 8.64 -7.90 0.16
N LEU A 112 8.36 -8.62 -0.92
CA LEU A 112 7.00 -8.88 -1.38
C LEU A 112 6.23 -9.72 -0.36
N GLU A 113 6.87 -10.75 0.24
CA GLU A 113 6.29 -11.54 1.34
C GLU A 113 5.89 -10.66 2.51
N SER A 114 6.74 -9.69 2.91
CA SER A 114 6.44 -8.78 4.01
C SER A 114 5.28 -7.84 3.72
N VAL A 115 5.16 -7.34 2.48
CA VAL A 115 4.01 -6.52 2.06
C VAL A 115 2.73 -7.37 2.01
N ILE A 116 2.79 -8.58 1.49
CA ILE A 116 1.63 -9.50 1.50
C ILE A 116 1.22 -9.85 2.94
N ALA A 117 2.17 -10.01 3.85
CA ALA A 117 1.88 -10.22 5.27
C ALA A 117 1.16 -9.02 5.91
N HIS A 118 1.49 -7.81 5.50
CA HIS A 118 0.77 -6.60 5.90
C HIS A 118 -0.70 -6.66 5.44
N GLU A 119 -0.95 -7.01 4.17
CA GLU A 119 -2.30 -7.17 3.64
C GLU A 119 -3.08 -8.29 4.35
N PHE A 120 -2.42 -9.39 4.71
CA PHE A 120 -3.03 -10.46 5.49
C PHE A 120 -3.40 -10.04 6.90
N SER A 121 -2.65 -9.13 7.53
CA SER A 121 -3.04 -8.56 8.82
C SER A 121 -4.38 -7.83 8.74
N HIS A 122 -4.63 -7.06 7.67
CA HIS A 122 -5.91 -6.41 7.44
C HIS A 122 -7.06 -7.42 7.29
N LEU A 123 -6.86 -8.49 6.52
CA LEU A 123 -7.87 -9.55 6.37
C LEU A 123 -8.12 -10.31 7.67
N LYS A 124 -7.08 -10.59 8.45
CA LYS A 124 -7.16 -11.26 9.76
C LYS A 124 -8.00 -10.47 10.74
N ALA A 125 -7.75 -9.19 10.84
CA ALA A 125 -8.46 -8.30 11.75
C ALA A 125 -9.77 -7.74 11.19
N ARG A 126 -10.08 -8.05 9.92
CA ARG A 126 -11.29 -7.57 9.22
C ARG A 126 -11.35 -6.05 9.10
N ASP A 127 -10.21 -5.40 8.93
CA ASP A 127 -10.13 -3.93 8.84
C ASP A 127 -10.98 -3.35 7.71
N PRO A 128 -11.07 -3.95 6.51
CA PRO A 128 -11.96 -3.44 5.47
C PRO A 128 -13.41 -3.37 5.93
N LEU A 129 -13.87 -4.35 6.72
CA LEU A 129 -15.21 -4.35 7.30
C LEU A 129 -15.36 -3.27 8.38
N VAL A 130 -14.38 -3.16 9.28
CA VAL A 130 -14.36 -2.14 10.35
C VAL A 130 -14.40 -0.73 9.75
N MET A 131 -13.56 -0.44 8.77
CA MET A 131 -13.51 0.87 8.11
C MET A 131 -14.79 1.16 7.33
N SER A 132 -15.34 0.18 6.63
CA SER A 132 -16.61 0.31 5.91
C SER A 132 -17.76 0.61 6.89
N THR A 133 -17.82 -0.11 8.02
CA THR A 133 -18.85 0.11 9.05
C THR A 133 -18.71 1.50 9.68
N LEU A 134 -17.48 1.92 10.01
CA LEU A 134 -17.22 3.23 10.61
C LEU A 134 -17.59 4.36 9.65
N SER A 135 -17.22 4.25 8.38
CA SER A 135 -17.57 5.25 7.35
C SER A 135 -19.08 5.28 7.08
N SER A 136 -19.74 4.13 7.09
CA SER A 136 -21.21 4.07 6.94
C SER A 136 -21.93 4.68 8.15
N ALA A 137 -21.45 4.41 9.36
CA ALA A 137 -22.02 4.99 10.57
C ALA A 137 -21.84 6.52 10.59
N GLU A 138 -20.66 7.03 10.20
CA GLU A 138 -20.44 8.48 10.04
C GLU A 138 -21.41 9.08 9.02
N PHE A 139 -21.54 8.44 7.84
CA PHE A 139 -22.48 8.90 6.81
C PHE A 139 -23.91 8.98 7.31
N LEU A 140 -24.40 7.94 7.99
CA LEU A 140 -25.75 7.89 8.54
C LEU A 140 -25.95 8.97 9.62
N LEU A 141 -24.98 9.13 10.53
CA LEU A 141 -25.00 10.16 11.57
C LEU A 141 -25.06 11.55 10.93
N ARG A 142 -24.23 11.81 9.94
CA ARG A 142 -24.20 13.07 9.19
C ARG A 142 -25.53 13.35 8.50
N PHE A 143 -26.07 12.35 7.81
CA PHE A 143 -27.29 12.52 7.01
C PHE A 143 -28.54 12.67 7.89
N TYR A 144 -28.71 11.83 8.92
CA TYR A 144 -29.95 11.83 9.73
C TYR A 144 -29.91 12.75 10.93
N VAL A 145 -28.75 13.05 11.48
CA VAL A 145 -28.64 13.87 12.70
C VAL A 145 -28.16 15.28 12.36
N PHE A 146 -27.07 15.44 11.59
CA PHE A 146 -26.48 16.78 11.37
C PHE A 146 -27.11 17.53 10.21
N TRP A 147 -27.48 16.87 9.13
CA TRP A 147 -28.09 17.51 7.97
C TRP A 147 -29.36 18.30 8.28
N PRO A 148 -30.33 17.77 9.09
CA PRO A 148 -31.53 18.53 9.46
C PRO A 148 -31.23 19.81 10.22
N TYR A 149 -30.13 19.86 10.96
CA TYR A 149 -29.70 21.01 11.77
C TYR A 149 -28.78 21.97 11.05
N LEU A 150 -28.41 21.68 9.79
CA LEU A 150 -27.51 22.51 8.99
C LEU A 150 -27.97 23.98 8.92
N PHE A 151 -29.27 24.20 8.75
CA PHE A 151 -29.87 25.55 8.70
C PHE A 151 -29.90 26.24 10.07
N THR A 152 -29.90 25.47 11.15
CA THR A 152 -29.90 26.00 12.53
C THR A 152 -28.52 26.43 12.99
N PHE A 153 -27.50 25.59 12.69
CA PHE A 153 -26.12 25.83 13.13
C PHE A 153 -25.25 26.52 12.08
N GLY A 154 -25.75 26.67 10.86
CA GLY A 154 -25.08 27.36 9.76
C GLY A 154 -24.04 26.51 9.02
N PHE A 155 -23.70 27.02 7.84
CA PHE A 155 -22.79 26.37 6.88
C PHE A 155 -21.42 26.03 7.47
N PHE A 156 -20.82 26.92 8.22
CA PHE A 156 -19.49 26.70 8.81
C PHE A 156 -19.44 25.56 9.81
N SER A 157 -20.49 25.39 10.62
CA SER A 157 -20.58 24.29 11.60
C SER A 157 -20.62 22.93 10.94
N PHE A 158 -21.31 22.82 9.81
CA PHE A 158 -21.34 21.58 9.02
C PHE A 158 -19.96 21.22 8.47
N TRP A 159 -19.25 22.18 7.90
CA TRP A 159 -17.90 21.93 7.38
C TRP A 159 -16.89 21.62 8.48
N ALA A 160 -16.99 22.27 9.64
CA ALA A 160 -16.16 21.94 10.80
C ALA A 160 -16.43 20.52 11.29
N TYR A 161 -17.71 20.13 11.41
CA TYR A 161 -18.08 18.74 11.72
C TYR A 161 -17.49 17.76 10.70
N LEU A 162 -17.69 18.00 9.41
CA LEU A 162 -17.23 17.11 8.35
C LEU A 162 -15.71 16.92 8.41
N LEU A 163 -14.96 18.01 8.57
CA LEU A 163 -13.51 17.96 8.70
C LEU A 163 -13.08 17.14 9.92
N LEU A 164 -13.71 17.37 11.08
CA LEU A 164 -13.39 16.63 12.31
C LEU A 164 -13.74 15.16 12.20
N ALA A 165 -14.94 14.84 11.68
CA ALA A 165 -15.39 13.45 11.53
C ALA A 165 -14.51 12.66 10.56
N LEU A 166 -14.22 13.21 9.39
CA LEU A 166 -13.31 12.57 8.43
C LEU A 166 -11.89 12.45 9.00
N SER A 167 -11.39 13.49 9.66
CA SER A 167 -10.08 13.42 10.32
C SER A 167 -10.03 12.29 11.36
N ALA A 168 -11.08 12.11 12.16
CA ALA A 168 -11.16 11.04 13.14
C ALA A 168 -11.15 9.64 12.47
N VAL A 169 -11.94 9.45 11.41
CA VAL A 169 -11.99 8.19 10.65
C VAL A 169 -10.61 7.87 10.05
N TYR A 170 -9.98 8.82 9.37
CA TYR A 170 -8.65 8.61 8.78
C TYR A 170 -7.57 8.42 9.85
N PHE A 171 -7.66 9.13 10.96
CA PHE A 171 -6.71 8.95 12.06
C PHE A 171 -6.84 7.57 12.72
N PHE A 172 -8.07 7.06 12.83
CA PHE A 172 -8.29 5.66 13.25
C PHE A 172 -7.66 4.68 12.26
N GLY A 173 -7.79 4.94 10.94
CA GLY A 173 -7.10 4.15 9.91
C GLY A 173 -5.59 4.06 10.14
N LYS A 174 -4.93 5.14 10.57
CA LYS A 174 -3.49 5.12 10.87
C LYS A 174 -3.12 4.13 12.00
N PHE A 175 -4.01 3.89 12.95
CA PHE A 175 -3.78 2.86 13.98
C PHE A 175 -3.87 1.45 13.41
N LEU A 176 -4.82 1.20 12.51
CA LEU A 176 -4.98 -0.09 11.85
C LEU A 176 -3.77 -0.40 10.96
N GLU A 177 -3.31 0.58 10.18
CA GLU A 177 -2.09 0.48 9.38
C GLU A 177 -0.85 0.20 10.23
N GLY A 178 -0.69 0.99 11.30
CA GLY A 178 0.41 0.80 12.23
C GLY A 178 0.38 -0.56 12.94
N ARG A 179 -0.81 -1.12 13.20
CA ARG A 179 -0.96 -2.49 13.70
C ARG A 179 -0.59 -3.51 12.64
N ALA A 180 -1.02 -3.32 11.37
CA ALA A 180 -0.73 -4.23 10.28
C ALA A 180 0.77 -4.35 10.03
N ASP A 181 1.53 -3.25 10.11
CA ASP A 181 2.99 -3.27 10.08
C ASP A 181 3.61 -4.15 11.18
N LEU A 182 3.12 -3.98 12.42
CA LEU A 182 3.63 -4.73 13.57
C LEU A 182 3.24 -6.22 13.50
N ASP A 183 2.05 -6.54 13.01
CA ASP A 183 1.60 -7.93 12.82
C ASP A 183 2.43 -8.62 11.73
N ALA A 184 2.69 -7.95 10.61
CA ALA A 184 3.54 -8.45 9.54
C ALA A 184 4.97 -8.68 10.06
N ALA A 185 5.55 -7.69 10.74
CA ALA A 185 6.88 -7.80 11.34
C ALA A 185 6.97 -8.97 12.34
N LYS A 186 5.92 -9.16 13.16
CA LYS A 186 5.86 -10.27 14.14
C LYS A 186 5.77 -11.64 13.47
N VAL A 187 4.99 -11.76 12.40
CA VAL A 187 4.76 -13.05 11.72
C VAL A 187 5.93 -13.43 10.81
N ILE A 188 6.50 -12.46 10.11
CA ILE A 188 7.65 -12.69 9.21
C ILE A 188 8.96 -12.75 10.00
N GLY A 189 9.08 -12.02 11.11
CA GLY A 189 10.28 -11.96 11.94
C GLY A 189 11.42 -11.10 11.38
N LYS A 190 11.15 -10.31 10.33
CA LYS A 190 12.13 -9.48 9.63
C LYS A 190 11.60 -8.06 9.41
N PRO A 191 11.50 -7.23 10.47
CA PRO A 191 10.98 -5.87 10.35
C PRO A 191 11.80 -4.97 9.41
N GLU A 192 13.11 -5.18 9.31
CA GLU A 192 14.02 -4.46 8.44
C GLU A 192 13.71 -4.70 6.94
N VAL A 193 13.29 -5.90 6.57
CA VAL A 193 12.89 -6.22 5.18
C VAL A 193 11.63 -5.44 4.79
N MET A 194 10.66 -5.34 5.72
CA MET A 194 9.47 -4.52 5.49
C MET A 194 9.81 -3.02 5.43
N ALA A 195 10.74 -2.55 6.25
CA ALA A 195 11.21 -1.17 6.17
C ALA A 195 11.85 -0.87 4.80
N GLU A 196 12.63 -1.81 4.25
CA GLU A 196 13.22 -1.67 2.93
C GLU A 196 12.17 -1.68 1.81
N ALA A 197 11.18 -2.57 1.88
CA ALA A 197 10.04 -2.55 0.97
C ALA A 197 9.32 -1.19 0.97
N LEU A 198 9.07 -0.63 2.15
CA LEU A 198 8.46 0.71 2.28
C LEU A 198 9.35 1.82 1.72
N ARG A 199 10.69 1.75 1.86
CA ARG A 199 11.61 2.70 1.23
C ARG A 199 11.51 2.66 -0.29
N LYS A 200 11.50 1.47 -0.88
CA LYS A 200 11.39 1.29 -2.34
C LYS A 200 10.05 1.80 -2.86
N ILE A 201 8.94 1.43 -2.24
CA ILE A 201 7.59 1.88 -2.62
C ILE A 201 7.42 3.38 -2.41
N GLY A 202 7.92 3.89 -1.29
CA GLY A 202 7.75 5.27 -0.85
C GLY A 202 8.85 6.22 -1.27
N PHE A 203 9.82 5.81 -2.06
CA PHE A 203 11.00 6.60 -2.40
C PHE A 203 10.67 8.04 -2.81
N ARG A 204 9.64 8.25 -3.62
CA ARG A 204 9.23 9.59 -4.05
C ARG A 204 8.73 10.49 -2.91
N ARG A 205 8.12 9.90 -1.87
CA ARG A 205 7.66 10.61 -0.67
C ARG A 205 8.79 10.84 0.32
N LEU A 206 9.77 9.95 0.36
CA LEU A 206 10.94 10.05 1.23
C LEU A 206 12.01 11.01 0.70
N PHE A 207 12.09 11.21 -0.62
CA PHE A 207 13.13 12.01 -1.26
C PHE A 207 13.24 13.46 -0.73
N PRO A 208 12.14 14.22 -0.53
CA PRO A 208 12.21 15.56 0.07
C PRO A 208 12.79 15.55 1.48
N LEU A 209 12.63 14.45 2.20
CA LEU A 209 13.04 14.28 3.59
C LEU A 209 14.55 14.17 3.73
N TYR A 210 15.24 13.62 2.74
CA TYR A 210 16.69 13.53 2.73
C TYR A 210 17.38 14.87 2.42
N LYS A 211 16.66 15.86 1.88
CA LYS A 211 17.22 17.17 1.53
C LYS A 211 17.42 18.13 2.70
N ARG A 212 17.04 17.77 3.94
CA ARG A 212 17.23 18.57 5.17
C ARG A 212 16.85 20.05 5.04
N GLU A 213 15.74 20.37 4.41
CA GLU A 213 15.27 21.76 4.32
C GLU A 213 14.63 22.23 5.66
N PRO A 214 14.81 23.50 6.07
CA PRO A 214 14.26 24.03 7.33
C PRO A 214 12.72 23.95 7.45
N GLU A 215 12.02 23.93 6.32
CA GLU A 215 10.56 23.77 6.27
C GLU A 215 10.08 22.33 6.59
N TYR A 216 11.02 21.42 6.77
CA TYR A 216 10.76 19.99 6.95
C TYR A 216 9.85 19.65 8.11
N ARG A 217 10.01 20.35 9.27
CA ARG A 217 9.16 20.11 10.46
C ARG A 217 7.69 20.39 10.17
N LYS A 218 7.39 21.45 9.41
CA LYS A 218 6.02 21.79 9.01
C LYS A 218 5.42 20.71 8.11
N TYR A 219 6.20 20.15 7.19
CA TYR A 219 5.78 19.04 6.33
C TYR A 219 5.44 17.79 7.14
N ARG A 220 6.22 17.45 8.15
CA ARG A 220 5.97 16.27 9.01
C ARG A 220 4.61 16.33 9.70
N VAL A 221 4.28 17.46 10.31
CA VAL A 221 2.96 17.67 10.95
C VAL A 221 1.85 17.58 9.92
N MET A 222 2.01 18.22 8.75
CA MET A 222 1.02 18.18 7.68
C MET A 222 0.76 16.77 7.15
N GLU A 223 1.77 15.91 7.06
CA GLU A 223 1.59 14.51 6.66
C GLU A 223 0.73 13.71 7.67
N TRP A 224 0.87 14.00 8.97
CA TRP A 224 0.00 13.39 9.98
C TRP A 224 -1.45 13.85 9.88
N LEU A 225 -1.68 15.09 9.49
CA LEU A 225 -3.01 15.69 9.38
C LEU A 225 -3.70 15.44 8.04
N GLN A 226 -3.01 14.87 7.07
CA GLN A 226 -3.63 14.49 5.78
C GLN A 226 -4.76 13.47 6.00
N LEU A 227 -5.81 13.61 5.19
CA LEU A 227 -6.91 12.66 5.07
C LEU A 227 -6.43 11.42 4.28
N ASP A 228 -5.47 10.72 4.86
CA ASP A 228 -4.85 9.49 4.37
C ASP A 228 -4.86 8.50 5.54
N PRO A 229 -5.37 7.27 5.38
CA PRO A 229 -5.39 6.28 6.45
C PRO A 229 -3.99 5.79 6.84
N HIS A 230 -2.98 6.03 5.98
CA HIS A 230 -1.61 5.60 6.28
C HIS A 230 -0.87 6.62 7.14
N PRO A 231 -0.13 6.17 8.18
CA PRO A 231 0.83 7.02 8.86
C PRO A 231 1.91 7.48 7.89
N PRO A 232 2.60 8.61 8.18
CA PRO A 232 3.71 9.07 7.36
C PRO A 232 4.73 7.96 7.12
N ILE A 233 5.19 7.82 5.87
CA ILE A 233 6.05 6.70 5.49
C ILE A 233 7.40 6.72 6.22
N TYR A 234 7.96 7.90 6.49
CA TYR A 234 9.17 8.04 7.29
C TYR A 234 9.01 7.45 8.69
N PHE A 235 7.86 7.69 9.32
CA PHE A 235 7.55 7.16 10.65
C PHE A 235 7.42 5.64 10.63
N ARG A 236 6.75 5.08 9.61
CA ARG A 236 6.62 3.62 9.46
C ARG A 236 7.99 2.96 9.31
N VAL A 237 8.84 3.51 8.44
CA VAL A 237 10.21 3.03 8.21
C VAL A 237 11.05 3.11 9.49
N GLU A 238 11.11 4.29 10.14
CA GLU A 238 11.89 4.49 11.37
C GLU A 238 11.43 3.55 12.49
N ARG A 239 10.14 3.34 12.62
CA ARG A 239 9.57 2.42 13.62
C ARG A 239 10.00 0.98 13.38
N LEU A 240 9.96 0.50 12.13
CA LEU A 240 10.34 -0.85 11.77
C LEU A 240 11.84 -1.09 11.91
N ASP A 241 12.68 -0.13 11.51
CA ASP A 241 14.14 -0.20 11.69
C ASP A 241 14.54 -0.32 13.17
N ASN A 242 13.81 0.36 14.06
CA ASN A 242 14.07 0.32 15.51
C ASN A 242 13.40 -0.85 16.23
N LEU A 243 12.66 -1.71 15.52
CA LEU A 243 11.94 -2.84 16.10
C LEU A 243 12.84 -4.08 16.20
N LYS A 244 13.48 -4.29 17.36
CA LYS A 244 14.44 -5.39 17.55
C LYS A 244 13.81 -6.75 17.84
N GLU A 245 12.68 -6.80 18.55
CA GLU A 245 12.06 -8.02 19.05
C GLU A 245 10.55 -8.00 18.79
N PRO A 246 10.13 -8.17 17.52
CA PRO A 246 8.71 -8.10 17.16
C PRO A 246 7.85 -9.17 17.83
N GLU A 247 8.43 -10.35 18.15
CA GLU A 247 7.76 -11.46 18.79
C GLU A 247 7.33 -11.16 20.23
N LYS A 248 8.03 -10.27 20.94
CA LYS A 248 7.72 -9.87 22.32
C LYS A 248 6.54 -8.91 22.44
N ILE A 249 6.01 -8.40 21.33
CA ILE A 249 4.86 -7.49 21.36
C ILE A 249 3.61 -8.25 21.82
N LYS A 250 3.09 -7.91 23.00
CA LYS A 250 1.88 -8.51 23.56
C LYS A 250 0.63 -8.14 22.76
N SER A 251 0.45 -6.86 22.44
CA SER A 251 -0.67 -6.35 21.65
C SER A 251 -0.17 -5.34 20.62
N THR A 252 -0.25 -5.70 19.36
CA THR A 252 0.16 -4.87 18.22
C THR A 252 -0.77 -3.67 18.06
N PHE A 253 -2.06 -3.81 18.41
CA PHE A 253 -3.03 -2.72 18.35
C PHE A 253 -2.71 -1.61 19.35
N TRP A 254 -2.57 -1.92 20.64
CA TRP A 254 -2.23 -0.92 21.67
C TRP A 254 -0.85 -0.32 21.46
N ARG A 255 0.09 -1.13 21.00
CA ARG A 255 1.41 -0.65 20.62
C ARG A 255 1.32 0.34 19.45
N SER A 256 0.51 0.04 18.42
CA SER A 256 0.29 0.95 17.30
C SER A 256 -0.29 2.28 17.75
N ILE A 257 -1.32 2.29 18.60
CA ILE A 257 -1.90 3.53 19.14
C ILE A 257 -0.82 4.36 19.82
N LYS A 258 -0.06 3.76 20.74
CA LYS A 258 0.98 4.45 21.50
C LYS A 258 2.05 5.04 20.59
N ASP A 259 2.51 4.25 19.60
CA ASP A 259 3.59 4.66 18.68
C ASP A 259 3.10 5.78 17.75
N ASN A 260 1.88 5.72 17.22
CA ASN A 260 1.32 6.77 16.37
C ASN A 260 1.12 8.09 17.13
N LEU A 261 0.59 8.03 18.36
CA LEU A 261 0.44 9.22 19.20
C LEU A 261 1.80 9.85 19.54
N LYS A 262 2.81 9.02 19.83
CA LYS A 262 4.18 9.48 20.05
C LYS A 262 4.79 10.08 18.78
N GLY A 263 4.56 9.45 17.63
CA GLY A 263 5.02 9.95 16.33
C GLY A 263 4.43 11.32 16.00
N LEU A 264 3.13 11.50 16.19
CA LEU A 264 2.46 12.79 16.01
C LEU A 264 3.01 13.87 16.96
N LYS A 265 3.22 13.53 18.24
CA LYS A 265 3.77 14.49 19.22
C LYS A 265 5.19 14.93 18.89
N ASN A 266 5.99 14.05 18.29
CA ASN A 266 7.40 14.31 17.97
C ASN A 266 7.62 14.91 16.55
N SER A 267 6.53 15.12 15.79
CA SER A 267 6.54 15.75 14.46
C SER A 267 6.57 17.25 14.57
#